data_0004816a1e6c96bb41d78cac88ff61ee
#
_entry.id   0004816a1e6c96bb41d78cac88ff61ee
#
_cell.length_a   1.000
_cell.length_b   1.000
_cell.length_c   1.000
_cell.angle_alpha   90.00
_cell.angle_beta   90.00
_cell.angle_gamma   90.00
#
_symmetry.space_group_name_H-M   'P 1'
#
loop_
_entity.id
_entity.type
_entity.pdbx_description
1 polymer ?
#
loop_
_entity_poly.entity_id
_entity_poly.type
_entity_poly.pdbx_seq_one_letter_code
_entity_poly.pdbx_strand_id
1 'polypeptide(L)'
;MRRCYRHQMIDDPNRRRFADLLAATTIAAYVLVALGTAVSATDGATSCPTWPGCATDSSLGSLSGDLLLFWAHRVAALVTALLIVASGLAARQVDIGRRVTWLVGCAIVLFPIQVALGAALVVGGPAAASGLHLVLAMVIFACLLVALVRTLEDGARDRSEQPDPVDPARPVAEASEVTDGGDE
;
A
#
# COMPACT_ATOMS: atom_id res chain seq x y z
N MET A 1 -7.48 30.36 18.03
CA MET A 1 -6.72 30.01 16.82
C MET A 1 -6.47 28.50 16.62
N ARG A 2 -6.23 27.67 17.63
CA ARG A 2 -5.99 26.21 17.47
C ARG A 2 -7.21 25.38 17.02
N ARG A 3 -8.44 25.84 17.29
CA ARG A 3 -9.69 25.13 16.90
C ARG A 3 -10.00 25.19 15.40
N CYS A 4 -9.70 26.30 14.72
CA CYS A 4 -9.93 26.41 13.26
C CYS A 4 -8.95 25.54 12.45
N TYR A 5 -7.71 25.35 12.94
CA TYR A 5 -6.73 24.51 12.25
C TYR A 5 -7.10 23.02 12.26
N ARG A 6 -7.77 22.55 13.31
CA ARG A 6 -8.22 21.14 13.43
C ARG A 6 -9.39 20.81 12.47
N HIS A 7 -10.24 21.77 12.15
CA HIS A 7 -11.39 21.57 11.27
C HIS A 7 -11.01 21.29 9.81
N GLN A 8 -9.85 21.78 9.36
CA GLN A 8 -9.34 21.58 7.99
C GLN A 8 -8.66 20.22 7.76
N MET A 9 -8.28 19.50 8.83
CA MET A 9 -7.60 18.21 8.70
C MET A 9 -8.55 17.02 8.44
N ILE A 10 -9.86 17.17 8.70
CA ILE A 10 -10.80 16.04 8.76
C ILE A 10 -11.24 15.57 7.38
N ASP A 11 -11.22 16.45 6.38
CA ASP A 11 -11.53 16.18 4.98
C ASP A 11 -10.36 16.49 4.05
N ASP A 12 -9.13 16.21 4.47
CA ASP A 12 -7.98 16.43 3.60
C ASP A 12 -8.06 15.48 2.39
N PRO A 13 -8.35 16.01 1.19
CA PRO A 13 -8.45 15.21 -0.03
C PRO A 13 -7.15 14.47 -0.33
N ASN A 14 -6.01 14.94 0.17
CA ASN A 14 -4.71 14.30 -0.02
C ASN A 14 -4.62 13.02 0.82
N ARG A 15 -5.20 13.01 2.04
CA ARG A 15 -5.22 11.81 2.87
C ARG A 15 -6.09 10.71 2.26
N ARG A 16 -7.24 11.06 1.69
CA ARG A 16 -8.08 10.09 0.95
C ARG A 16 -7.35 9.54 -0.27
N ARG A 17 -6.75 10.40 -1.09
CA ARG A 17 -5.94 9.98 -2.25
C ARG A 17 -4.77 9.08 -1.84
N PHE A 18 -4.13 9.37 -0.72
CA PHE A 18 -3.08 8.51 -0.17
C PHE A 18 -3.61 7.13 0.22
N ALA A 19 -4.77 7.05 0.90
CA ALA A 19 -5.40 5.78 1.26
C ALA A 19 -5.79 4.96 0.01
N ASP A 20 -6.35 5.61 -1.02
CA ASP A 20 -6.69 4.97 -2.28
C ASP A 20 -5.46 4.44 -3.02
N LEU A 21 -4.38 5.25 -3.06
CA LEU A 21 -3.10 4.85 -3.64
C LEU A 21 -2.50 3.65 -2.90
N LEU A 22 -2.54 3.68 -1.57
CA LEU A 22 -2.03 2.60 -0.74
C LEU A 22 -2.87 1.32 -0.88
N ALA A 23 -4.19 1.45 -1.04
CA ALA A 23 -5.08 0.33 -1.36
C ALA A 23 -4.74 -0.28 -2.72
N ALA A 24 -4.57 0.55 -3.76
CA ALA A 24 -4.15 0.10 -5.09
C ALA A 24 -2.79 -0.61 -5.04
N THR A 25 -1.84 -0.07 -4.28
CA THR A 25 -0.50 -0.67 -4.08
C THR A 25 -0.59 -2.03 -3.40
N THR A 26 -1.44 -2.15 -2.38
CA THR A 26 -1.65 -3.41 -1.64
C THR A 26 -2.30 -4.47 -2.54
N ILE A 27 -3.30 -4.08 -3.33
CA ILE A 27 -3.94 -4.97 -4.31
C ILE A 27 -2.94 -5.42 -5.38
N ALA A 28 -2.14 -4.50 -5.92
CA ALA A 28 -1.10 -4.82 -6.90
C ALA A 28 -0.07 -5.80 -6.32
N ALA A 29 0.35 -5.61 -5.06
CA ALA A 29 1.25 -6.53 -4.38
C ALA A 29 0.63 -7.92 -4.19
N TYR A 30 -0.66 -8.01 -3.85
CA TYR A 30 -1.38 -9.27 -3.77
C TYR A 30 -1.43 -10.01 -5.12
N VAL A 31 -1.79 -9.29 -6.18
CA VAL A 31 -1.82 -9.84 -7.55
C VAL A 31 -0.43 -10.31 -7.98
N LEU A 32 0.61 -9.55 -7.63
CA LEU A 32 2.00 -9.91 -7.91
C LEU A 32 2.40 -11.22 -7.21
N VAL A 33 2.02 -11.41 -5.94
CA VAL A 33 2.26 -12.65 -5.19
C VAL A 33 1.51 -13.81 -5.86
N ALA A 34 0.24 -13.62 -6.22
CA ALA A 34 -0.55 -14.65 -6.88
C ALA A 34 0.04 -15.07 -8.24
N LEU A 35 0.46 -14.10 -9.06
CA LEU A 35 1.15 -14.38 -10.33
C LEU A 35 2.49 -15.09 -10.09
N GLY A 36 3.26 -14.70 -9.06
CA GLY A 36 4.52 -15.34 -8.71
C GLY A 36 4.35 -16.80 -8.31
N THR A 37 3.32 -17.12 -7.54
CA THR A 37 2.98 -18.52 -7.19
C THR A 37 2.56 -19.33 -8.42
N ALA A 38 1.80 -18.73 -9.34
CA ALA A 38 1.42 -19.38 -10.60
C ALA A 38 2.66 -19.64 -11.49
N VAL A 39 3.58 -18.67 -11.62
CA VAL A 39 4.86 -18.88 -12.35
C VAL A 39 5.68 -19.99 -11.72
N SER A 40 5.69 -20.09 -10.38
CA SER A 40 6.43 -21.16 -9.68
C SER A 40 5.79 -22.54 -9.82
N ALA A 41 4.50 -22.60 -10.12
CA ALA A 41 3.74 -23.84 -10.33
C ALA A 41 3.82 -24.35 -11.79
N THR A 42 4.37 -23.54 -12.69
CA THR A 42 4.55 -23.86 -14.11
C THR A 42 6.05 -23.80 -14.47
N ASP A 43 6.39 -24.22 -15.69
CA ASP A 43 7.75 -24.08 -16.21
C ASP A 43 8.06 -22.65 -16.72
N GLY A 44 7.27 -21.65 -16.31
CA GLY A 44 7.37 -20.28 -16.78
C GLY A 44 8.76 -19.65 -16.53
N ALA A 45 9.39 -19.96 -15.42
CA ALA A 45 10.73 -19.45 -15.09
C ALA A 45 11.82 -20.07 -16.00
N THR A 46 11.67 -21.33 -16.40
CA THR A 46 12.62 -22.03 -17.30
C THR A 46 12.41 -21.69 -18.77
N SER A 47 11.20 -21.21 -19.13
CA SER A 47 10.88 -20.75 -20.48
C SER A 47 11.65 -19.47 -20.86
N CYS A 48 12.26 -18.78 -19.90
CA CYS A 48 13.01 -17.54 -20.11
C CYS A 48 14.28 -17.52 -19.25
N PRO A 49 15.37 -18.17 -19.70
CA PRO A 49 16.57 -18.39 -18.89
C PRO A 49 17.47 -17.17 -18.74
N THR A 50 17.10 -16.01 -19.28
CA THR A 50 17.89 -14.78 -19.24
C THR A 50 17.19 -13.65 -18.53
N TRP A 51 17.96 -12.74 -17.94
CA TRP A 51 17.47 -11.54 -17.26
C TRP A 51 18.32 -10.32 -17.70
N PRO A 52 17.74 -9.15 -17.96
CA PRO A 52 16.31 -8.77 -17.84
C PRO A 52 15.43 -9.20 -19.02
N GLY A 53 15.99 -9.51 -20.15
CA GLY A 53 15.29 -9.98 -21.35
C GLY A 53 14.99 -11.48 -21.35
N CYS A 54 14.32 -11.91 -22.40
CA CYS A 54 14.12 -13.31 -22.71
C CYS A 54 14.77 -13.56 -24.06
N ALA A 55 15.98 -14.13 -24.08
CA ALA A 55 16.68 -14.49 -25.33
C ALA A 55 16.07 -15.79 -25.86
N THR A 56 14.87 -15.71 -26.40
CA THR A 56 14.26 -16.79 -27.18
C THR A 56 14.12 -16.32 -28.62
N ASP A 57 14.54 -17.15 -29.58
CA ASP A 57 14.31 -16.94 -31.03
C ASP A 57 12.83 -17.05 -31.39
N SER A 58 11.94 -17.09 -30.40
CA SER A 58 10.51 -17.24 -30.56
C SER A 58 9.92 -15.95 -31.13
N SER A 59 9.43 -16.03 -32.35
CA SER A 59 8.56 -15.00 -32.91
C SER A 59 7.36 -14.77 -31.98
N LEU A 60 6.84 -13.55 -31.90
CA LEU A 60 5.66 -13.16 -31.11
C LEU A 60 4.43 -14.07 -31.32
N GLY A 61 4.44 -14.94 -32.33
CA GLY A 61 3.38 -15.90 -32.63
C GLY A 61 3.44 -17.24 -31.88
N SER A 62 4.50 -17.50 -31.09
CA SER A 62 4.66 -18.75 -30.33
C SER A 62 4.70 -18.54 -28.81
N LEU A 63 3.98 -17.53 -28.30
CA LEU A 63 3.88 -17.29 -26.85
C LEU A 63 3.15 -18.45 -26.20
N SER A 64 3.87 -19.33 -25.51
CA SER A 64 3.26 -20.33 -24.63
C SER A 64 2.56 -19.65 -23.46
N GLY A 65 1.54 -20.29 -22.86
CA GLY A 65 0.85 -19.76 -21.70
C GLY A 65 1.80 -19.44 -20.53
N ASP A 66 2.83 -20.27 -20.38
CA ASP A 66 3.86 -20.10 -19.32
C ASP A 66 4.72 -18.87 -19.54
N LEU A 67 5.11 -18.60 -20.78
CA LEU A 67 5.88 -17.40 -21.13
C LEU A 67 5.03 -16.13 -20.94
N LEU A 68 3.74 -16.17 -21.29
CA LEU A 68 2.81 -15.08 -21.07
C LEU A 68 2.63 -14.81 -19.55
N LEU A 69 2.47 -15.85 -18.75
CA LEU A 69 2.36 -15.76 -17.30
C LEU A 69 3.62 -15.12 -16.67
N PHE A 70 4.80 -15.54 -17.14
CA PHE A 70 6.07 -15.00 -16.70
C PHE A 70 6.20 -13.49 -17.04
N TRP A 71 5.78 -13.07 -18.23
CA TRP A 71 5.77 -11.66 -18.60
C TRP A 71 4.73 -10.86 -17.81
N ALA A 72 3.54 -11.43 -17.57
CA ALA A 72 2.52 -10.80 -16.74
C ALA A 72 3.04 -10.54 -15.32
N HIS A 73 3.78 -11.51 -14.72
CA HIS A 73 4.42 -11.32 -13.43
C HIS A 73 5.45 -10.18 -13.44
N ARG A 74 6.28 -10.08 -14.48
CA ARG A 74 7.28 -9.00 -14.59
C ARG A 74 6.63 -7.62 -14.74
N VAL A 75 5.59 -7.51 -15.57
CA VAL A 75 4.83 -6.27 -15.73
C VAL A 75 4.16 -5.88 -14.41
N ALA A 76 3.53 -6.84 -13.73
CA ALA A 76 2.95 -6.62 -12.41
C ALA A 76 4.00 -6.17 -11.37
N ALA A 77 5.22 -6.72 -11.43
CA ALA A 77 6.32 -6.29 -10.57
C ALA A 77 6.72 -4.83 -10.84
N LEU A 78 6.83 -4.44 -12.10
CA LEU A 78 7.12 -3.05 -12.47
C LEU A 78 6.02 -2.08 -12.00
N VAL A 79 4.74 -2.42 -12.23
CA VAL A 79 3.59 -1.62 -11.79
C VAL A 79 3.60 -1.49 -10.25
N THR A 80 3.82 -2.60 -9.55
CA THR A 80 3.89 -2.60 -8.08
C THR A 80 5.04 -1.73 -7.56
N ALA A 81 6.22 -1.80 -8.20
CA ALA A 81 7.36 -0.94 -7.88
C ALA A 81 7.01 0.55 -7.99
N LEU A 82 6.39 0.94 -9.09
CA LEU A 82 5.98 2.33 -9.32
C LEU A 82 4.96 2.80 -8.28
N LEU A 83 3.99 1.95 -7.94
CA LEU A 83 2.98 2.25 -6.92
C LEU A 83 3.59 2.36 -5.52
N ILE A 84 4.56 1.50 -5.15
CA ILE A 84 5.29 1.59 -3.87
C ILE A 84 6.05 2.92 -3.79
N VAL A 85 6.77 3.31 -4.86
CA VAL A 85 7.49 4.59 -4.91
C VAL A 85 6.51 5.76 -4.81
N ALA A 86 5.42 5.73 -5.58
CA ALA A 86 4.38 6.77 -5.52
C ALA A 86 3.77 6.88 -4.12
N SER A 87 3.50 5.75 -3.45
CA SER A 87 3.01 5.73 -2.06
C SER A 87 4.04 6.35 -1.10
N GLY A 88 5.32 6.08 -1.29
CA GLY A 88 6.39 6.68 -0.49
C GLY A 88 6.54 8.18 -0.70
N LEU A 89 6.37 8.67 -1.92
CA LEU A 89 6.37 10.09 -2.23
C LEU A 89 5.14 10.80 -1.65
N ALA A 90 3.96 10.20 -1.79
CA ALA A 90 2.73 10.72 -1.23
C ALA A 90 2.76 10.74 0.31
N ALA A 91 3.37 9.74 0.95
CA ALA A 91 3.56 9.67 2.39
C ALA A 91 4.36 10.86 2.97
N ARG A 92 5.18 11.53 2.16
CA ARG A 92 5.94 12.72 2.57
C ARG A 92 5.12 14.02 2.50
N GLN A 93 3.98 13.99 1.80
CA GLN A 93 3.14 15.17 1.56
C GLN A 93 1.91 15.20 2.46
N VAL A 94 1.63 14.09 3.15
CA VAL A 94 0.46 13.92 4.02
C VAL A 94 0.93 13.72 5.45
N ASP A 95 0.27 14.35 6.41
CA ASP A 95 0.53 14.11 7.83
C ASP A 95 -0.09 12.75 8.21
N ILE A 96 0.75 11.72 8.12
CA ILE A 96 0.43 10.34 8.48
C ILE A 96 1.30 9.90 9.64
N GLY A 97 0.78 9.02 10.48
CA GLY A 97 1.49 8.50 11.63
C GLY A 97 2.85 7.89 11.26
N ARG A 98 3.87 8.14 12.10
CA ARG A 98 5.24 7.62 11.92
C ARG A 98 5.31 6.13 11.58
N ARG A 99 4.39 5.32 12.14
CA ARG A 99 4.32 3.88 11.88
C ARG A 99 4.00 3.58 10.42
N VAL A 100 3.04 4.29 9.82
CA VAL A 100 2.68 4.13 8.40
C VAL A 100 3.87 4.49 7.51
N THR A 101 4.54 5.61 7.80
CA THR A 101 5.75 6.03 7.06
C THR A 101 6.85 4.96 7.10
N TRP A 102 7.09 4.35 8.27
CA TRP A 102 8.06 3.28 8.41
C TRP A 102 7.69 2.02 7.63
N LEU A 103 6.42 1.61 7.65
CA LEU A 103 5.95 0.43 6.92
C LEU A 103 6.09 0.60 5.40
N VAL A 104 5.73 1.77 4.87
CA VAL A 104 5.93 2.09 3.45
C VAL A 104 7.43 2.16 3.12
N GLY A 105 8.24 2.75 4.01
CA GLY A 105 9.70 2.78 3.88
C GLY A 105 10.32 1.38 3.83
N CYS A 106 9.87 0.46 4.68
CA CYS A 106 10.29 -0.95 4.64
C CYS A 106 9.96 -1.58 3.28
N ALA A 107 8.75 -1.37 2.75
CA ALA A 107 8.40 -1.90 1.43
C ALA A 107 9.32 -1.35 0.32
N ILE A 108 9.65 -0.05 0.35
CA ILE A 108 10.58 0.57 -0.62
C ILE A 108 11.97 -0.07 -0.56
N VAL A 109 12.49 -0.36 0.63
CA VAL A 109 13.82 -0.95 0.81
C VAL A 109 13.84 -2.43 0.44
N LEU A 110 12.80 -3.17 0.82
CA LEU A 110 12.75 -4.63 0.62
C LEU A 110 12.42 -5.00 -0.83
N PHE A 111 11.69 -4.16 -1.57
CA PHE A 111 11.27 -4.49 -2.93
C PHE A 111 12.42 -4.67 -3.92
N PRO A 112 13.49 -3.84 -3.96
CA PRO A 112 14.66 -4.09 -4.79
C PRO A 112 15.36 -5.42 -4.47
N ILE A 113 15.42 -5.80 -3.19
CA ILE A 113 15.98 -7.09 -2.75
C ILE A 113 15.13 -8.24 -3.29
N GLN A 114 13.80 -8.08 -3.24
CA GLN A 114 12.83 -9.01 -3.82
C GLN A 114 13.06 -9.21 -5.32
N VAL A 115 13.28 -8.12 -6.08
CA VAL A 115 13.57 -8.17 -7.51
C VAL A 115 14.90 -8.90 -7.77
N ALA A 116 15.95 -8.63 -6.98
CA ALA A 116 17.23 -9.29 -7.11
C ALA A 116 17.13 -10.81 -6.85
N LEU A 117 16.37 -11.22 -5.84
CA LEU A 117 16.10 -12.64 -5.56
C LEU A 117 15.35 -13.29 -6.72
N GLY A 118 14.32 -12.63 -7.28
CA GLY A 118 13.59 -13.11 -8.44
C GLY A 118 14.50 -13.27 -9.68
N ALA A 119 15.41 -12.30 -9.91
CA ALA A 119 16.40 -12.40 -10.98
C ALA A 119 17.36 -13.58 -10.77
N ALA A 120 17.81 -13.81 -9.54
CA ALA A 120 18.68 -14.94 -9.20
C ALA A 120 18.03 -16.29 -9.50
N LEU A 121 16.72 -16.42 -9.26
CA LEU A 121 15.96 -17.65 -9.56
C LEU A 121 15.93 -17.95 -11.07
N VAL A 122 15.81 -16.92 -11.90
CA VAL A 122 15.78 -17.07 -13.37
C VAL A 122 17.13 -17.58 -13.91
N VAL A 123 18.25 -17.15 -13.32
CA VAL A 123 19.59 -17.55 -13.77
C VAL A 123 20.14 -18.78 -13.06
N GLY A 124 19.28 -19.60 -12.44
CA GLY A 124 19.67 -20.85 -11.81
C GLY A 124 20.22 -20.71 -10.39
N GLY A 125 19.75 -19.72 -9.65
CA GLY A 125 20.12 -19.51 -8.25
C GLY A 125 19.72 -20.69 -7.34
N PRO A 126 20.24 -20.72 -6.09
CA PRO A 126 20.01 -21.82 -5.17
C PRO A 126 18.52 -21.95 -4.79
N ALA A 127 18.05 -23.17 -4.55
CA ALA A 127 16.66 -23.46 -4.17
C ALA A 127 16.20 -22.66 -2.91
N ALA A 128 17.11 -22.37 -1.98
CA ALA A 128 16.82 -21.54 -0.82
C ALA A 128 16.38 -20.11 -1.19
N ALA A 129 16.81 -19.59 -2.35
CA ALA A 129 16.39 -18.28 -2.84
C ALA A 129 14.88 -18.23 -3.14
N SER A 130 14.25 -19.34 -3.54
CA SER A 130 12.81 -19.42 -3.78
C SER A 130 12.00 -19.22 -2.49
N GLY A 131 12.37 -19.94 -1.43
CA GLY A 131 11.73 -19.76 -0.12
C GLY A 131 11.90 -18.34 0.42
N LEU A 132 13.12 -17.80 0.32
CA LEU A 132 13.42 -16.42 0.78
C LEU A 132 12.64 -15.39 -0.04
N HIS A 133 12.55 -15.56 -1.36
CA HIS A 133 11.77 -14.71 -2.25
C HIS A 133 10.28 -14.68 -1.82
N LEU A 134 9.69 -15.85 -1.54
CA LEU A 134 8.30 -15.93 -1.09
C LEU A 134 8.11 -15.26 0.28
N VAL A 135 8.97 -15.55 1.26
CA VAL A 135 8.89 -14.95 2.60
C VAL A 135 8.99 -13.44 2.52
N LEU A 136 9.93 -12.92 1.74
CA LEU A 136 10.13 -11.49 1.59
C LEU A 136 8.92 -10.82 0.88
N ALA A 137 8.33 -11.48 -0.12
CA ALA A 137 7.11 -11.03 -0.77
C ALA A 137 5.95 -10.88 0.25
N MET A 138 5.79 -11.86 1.14
CA MET A 138 4.78 -11.82 2.19
C MET A 138 5.04 -10.72 3.21
N VAL A 139 6.30 -10.46 3.56
CA VAL A 139 6.68 -9.35 4.46
C VAL A 139 6.33 -8.00 3.82
N ILE A 140 6.67 -7.79 2.55
CA ILE A 140 6.32 -6.55 1.82
C ILE A 140 4.81 -6.37 1.78
N PHE A 141 4.07 -7.41 1.42
CA PHE A 141 2.60 -7.39 1.40
C PHE A 141 2.01 -7.05 2.78
N ALA A 142 2.51 -7.69 3.85
CA ALA A 142 2.07 -7.43 5.22
C ALA A 142 2.34 -5.98 5.65
N CYS A 143 3.52 -5.42 5.31
CA CYS A 143 3.83 -4.01 5.58
C CYS A 143 2.83 -3.07 4.91
N LEU A 144 2.51 -3.29 3.63
CA LEU A 144 1.54 -2.48 2.89
C LEU A 144 0.13 -2.62 3.44
N LEU A 145 -0.30 -3.85 3.75
CA LEU A 145 -1.62 -4.12 4.32
C LEU A 145 -1.79 -3.46 5.69
N VAL A 146 -0.81 -3.60 6.59
CA VAL A 146 -0.86 -2.97 7.91
C VAL A 146 -0.82 -1.44 7.78
N ALA A 147 -0.03 -0.89 6.85
CA ALA A 147 -0.02 0.55 6.57
C ALA A 147 -1.39 1.03 6.13
N LEU A 148 -2.06 0.30 5.23
CA LEU A 148 -3.42 0.61 4.75
C LEU A 148 -4.43 0.59 5.91
N VAL A 149 -4.46 -0.49 6.69
CA VAL A 149 -5.40 -0.64 7.82
C VAL A 149 -5.22 0.51 8.81
N ARG A 150 -3.97 0.85 9.18
CA ARG A 150 -3.70 1.99 10.08
C ARG A 150 -4.17 3.32 9.51
N THR A 151 -3.94 3.57 8.21
CA THR A 151 -4.40 4.81 7.56
C THR A 151 -5.93 4.93 7.60
N LEU A 152 -6.66 3.82 7.41
CA LEU A 152 -8.11 3.77 7.47
C LEU A 152 -8.65 3.93 8.90
N GLU A 153 -8.02 3.27 9.89
CA GLU A 153 -8.37 3.39 11.31
C GLU A 153 -8.21 4.82 11.81
N ASP A 154 -7.07 5.47 11.49
CA ASP A 154 -6.81 6.85 11.88
C ASP A 154 -7.85 7.80 11.26
N GLY A 155 -8.23 7.58 9.99
CA GLY A 155 -9.29 8.35 9.33
C GLY A 155 -10.70 8.11 9.89
N ALA A 156 -10.96 6.93 10.44
CA ALA A 156 -12.24 6.63 11.09
C ALA A 156 -12.34 7.29 12.48
N ARG A 157 -11.25 7.28 13.25
CA ARG A 157 -11.18 7.95 14.56
C ARG A 157 -11.38 9.46 14.46
N ASP A 158 -10.69 10.09 13.50
CA ASP A 158 -10.82 11.52 13.27
C ASP A 158 -12.29 11.93 12.98
N ARG A 159 -13.06 11.08 12.28
CA ARG A 159 -14.49 11.29 12.00
C ARG A 159 -15.37 11.11 13.24
N SER A 160 -15.06 10.15 14.10
CA SER A 160 -15.86 9.88 15.31
C SER A 160 -15.64 10.92 16.41
N GLU A 161 -14.52 11.62 16.40
CA GLU A 161 -14.22 12.72 17.34
C GLU A 161 -14.80 14.06 16.89
N GLN A 162 -15.43 14.11 15.70
CA GLN A 162 -16.06 15.34 15.19
C GLN A 162 -17.33 15.61 15.98
N PRO A 163 -17.45 16.77 16.68
CA PRO A 163 -18.72 17.17 17.30
C PRO A 163 -19.78 17.27 16.22
N ASP A 164 -21.00 16.81 16.53
CA ASP A 164 -22.16 17.01 15.65
C ASP A 164 -22.21 18.46 15.19
N PRO A 165 -22.53 18.71 13.91
CA PRO A 165 -22.75 20.06 13.43
C PRO A 165 -23.75 20.73 14.36
N VAL A 166 -23.37 21.84 15.00
CA VAL A 166 -24.29 22.61 15.83
C VAL A 166 -25.45 23.03 14.94
N ASP A 167 -26.60 22.41 15.14
CA ASP A 167 -27.83 22.76 14.45
C ASP A 167 -28.11 24.23 14.72
N PRO A 168 -28.00 25.12 13.71
CA PRO A 168 -28.23 26.54 13.90
C PRO A 168 -29.70 26.86 14.31
N ALA A 169 -30.63 25.86 14.20
CA ALA A 169 -31.99 25.94 14.63
C ALA A 169 -32.20 25.49 16.09
N ARG A 170 -31.15 24.97 16.77
CA ARG A 170 -31.28 24.59 18.17
C ARG A 170 -31.26 25.88 19.01
N PRO A 171 -32.38 26.30 19.65
CA PRO A 171 -32.39 27.47 20.50
C PRO A 171 -31.33 27.27 21.60
N VAL A 172 -30.54 28.29 21.87
CA VAL A 172 -29.62 28.37 23.00
C VAL A 172 -30.47 28.48 24.28
N ALA A 173 -31.13 27.36 24.59
CA ALA A 173 -31.86 27.25 25.83
C ALA A 173 -30.87 26.85 26.92
N GLU A 174 -30.88 27.65 27.98
CA GLU A 174 -30.32 27.34 29.29
C GLU A 174 -28.82 27.48 29.53
N ALA A 175 -28.30 28.69 29.28
CA ALA A 175 -27.14 29.15 30.03
C ALA A 175 -27.50 30.30 31.03
N SER A 176 -28.72 30.40 31.45
CA SER A 176 -29.19 31.53 32.30
C SER A 176 -29.95 31.14 33.56
N GLU A 177 -29.58 29.99 34.17
CA GLU A 177 -30.23 29.66 35.45
C GLU A 177 -29.28 29.06 36.47
N VAL A 178 -28.17 29.76 36.72
CA VAL A 178 -27.38 29.62 37.97
C VAL A 178 -26.86 31.02 38.35
N THR A 179 -27.74 31.92 38.64
CA THR A 179 -27.44 33.05 39.53
C THR A 179 -28.74 33.41 40.19
N ASP A 180 -28.95 33.00 41.37
CA ASP A 180 -29.42 33.81 42.49
C ASP A 180 -30.06 32.92 43.54
N GLY A 181 -29.55 32.95 44.73
CA GLY A 181 -30.07 32.21 45.85
C GLY A 181 -29.09 32.16 47.03
N GLY A 182 -28.70 33.28 47.51
CA GLY A 182 -27.93 33.30 48.73
C GLY A 182 -27.98 34.67 49.35
N ASP A 183 -29.00 34.96 50.08
CA ASP A 183 -29.04 35.88 51.19
C ASP A 183 -30.15 35.43 52.14
N GLU A 184 -29.72 34.86 53.27
CA GLU A 184 -30.19 35.11 54.63
C GLU A 184 -29.49 34.18 55.60
#